data_c00d6785a0248278a44740b63c04fa76
#
_entry.id   c00d6785a0248278a44740b63c04fa76
#
_cell.length_a   1.000
_cell.length_b   1.000
_cell.length_c   1.000
_cell.angle_alpha   90.00
_cell.angle_beta   90.00
_cell.angle_gamma   90.00
#
_symmetry.space_group_name_H-M   'P 1'
#
loop_
_entity.id
_entity.type
_entity.pdbx_description
1 polymer ?
#
loop_
_entity_poly.entity_id
_entity_poly.type
_entity_poly.pdbx_seq_one_letter_code
_entity_poly.pdbx_strand_id
1 'polypeptide(L)'
;MTDKHTTCSKRQSDPQASARGGVLRRWFLANSVVAGVLALVWLVLRSGPKPSRLAYPCQQASLSAATLALGAPLVAAMIAARRQLAAGIRTPAGAAVAIVVVVAGLAVTGIFVIADAPPEVRLLEPPRDYRASVFHVSNCPEDPVGDAFPGLDSLLNLMGGNGLKLHRSTTSGPTSGPDGLIAADDLVIIKINYQWAERGGTNTDLLRGFILRLTEHPDGFSGEIVIAENTQFAGADNFDRAANNAQDHGQSPRDVVNYFAGLGVQVSLFDWTQIRHTSVDEYSAGDLADGYVVYPYDPAFAGRVSYPKFRTDLGTYVSLRDGVWDLPSNTYDRDRLKLVNMPVLKSHHATYGATSAVKNWMGVITTGLSTNSHGSMRYGLLGETMVEVRPADLNILDAIWINADPYTGPSTSYGGATRRNELVASTDAVAADIWAVTSILIPGFLGNGFTPPWPQPDATPDDPSSDFRQYLDASMSALIAGGHPATNDLTQIDLYSADATGLIFTDGFESGDTTAWSGP
;
A
#
# COMPACT_ATOMS: atom_id res chain seq x y z
N MET A 1 -8.48 10.55 -58.24
CA MET A 1 -8.61 11.46 -57.07
C MET A 1 -8.00 10.72 -55.90
N THR A 2 -6.96 11.24 -55.39
CA THR A 2 -5.89 10.63 -54.63
C THR A 2 -6.25 10.46 -53.15
N ASP A 3 -6.17 9.20 -52.68
CA ASP A 3 -6.18 8.83 -51.24
C ASP A 3 -4.91 9.32 -50.54
N LYS A 4 -5.08 10.06 -49.49
CA LYS A 4 -4.01 10.40 -48.55
C LYS A 4 -4.15 9.55 -47.28
N HIS A 5 -3.41 8.44 -47.21
CA HIS A 5 -3.12 7.74 -46.00
C HIS A 5 -2.22 8.62 -45.09
N THR A 6 -2.78 9.07 -43.99
CA THR A 6 -2.02 9.72 -42.95
C THR A 6 -1.52 8.65 -41.97
N THR A 7 -0.27 8.26 -42.10
CA THR A 7 0.43 7.39 -41.16
C THR A 7 0.69 8.16 -39.87
N CYS A 8 0.04 7.73 -38.80
CA CYS A 8 0.32 8.18 -37.43
C CYS A 8 1.65 7.57 -36.96
N SER A 9 2.69 8.40 -36.92
CA SER A 9 3.99 8.02 -36.38
C SER A 9 3.89 7.83 -34.87
N LYS A 10 4.03 6.59 -34.39
CA LYS A 10 4.28 6.28 -32.98
C LYS A 10 5.59 7.00 -32.56
N ARG A 11 5.49 8.02 -31.72
CA ARG A 11 6.65 8.55 -31.00
C ARG A 11 7.14 7.44 -30.06
N GLN A 12 8.25 6.81 -30.40
CA GLN A 12 9.04 6.06 -29.44
C GLN A 12 9.48 7.04 -28.35
N SER A 13 9.06 6.78 -27.11
CA SER A 13 9.55 7.46 -25.91
C SER A 13 11.04 7.14 -25.78
N ASP A 14 11.86 8.18 -25.83
CA ASP A 14 13.30 8.08 -25.71
C ASP A 14 13.67 7.73 -24.25
N PRO A 15 14.24 6.54 -23.96
CA PRO A 15 14.65 6.14 -22.60
C PRO A 15 15.69 7.10 -21.99
N GLN A 16 16.37 7.90 -22.82
CA GLN A 16 17.34 8.90 -22.34
C GLN A 16 16.69 10.15 -21.71
N ALA A 17 15.39 10.40 -21.91
CA ALA A 17 14.73 11.56 -21.34
C ALA A 17 14.51 11.41 -19.82
N SER A 18 14.19 10.21 -19.33
CA SER A 18 13.98 9.95 -17.89
C SER A 18 15.32 10.00 -17.10
N ALA A 19 16.39 9.46 -17.69
CA ALA A 19 17.72 9.54 -17.09
C ALA A 19 18.23 10.99 -16.96
N ARG A 20 17.87 11.86 -17.92
CA ARG A 20 18.25 13.28 -17.89
C ARG A 20 17.54 14.06 -16.77
N GLY A 21 16.28 13.71 -16.44
CA GLY A 21 15.54 14.32 -15.32
C GLY A 21 16.18 14.05 -13.96
N GLY A 22 16.63 12.82 -13.71
CA GLY A 22 17.34 12.43 -12.49
C GLY A 22 18.70 13.12 -12.35
N VAL A 23 19.47 13.21 -13.42
CA VAL A 23 20.79 13.90 -13.44
C VAL A 23 20.62 15.39 -13.20
N LEU A 24 19.64 16.04 -13.83
CA LEU A 24 19.34 17.47 -13.63
C LEU A 24 18.92 17.77 -12.19
N ARG A 25 18.10 16.93 -11.55
CA ARG A 25 17.68 17.09 -10.16
C ARG A 25 18.87 16.93 -9.20
N ARG A 26 19.74 15.95 -9.43
CA ARG A 26 20.98 15.73 -8.65
C ARG A 26 21.92 16.90 -8.80
N TRP A 27 22.11 17.38 -10.03
CA TRP A 27 22.90 18.56 -10.31
C TRP A 27 22.34 19.81 -9.60
N PHE A 28 21.02 19.97 -9.54
CA PHE A 28 20.35 21.06 -8.84
C PHE A 28 20.51 20.95 -7.31
N LEU A 29 20.41 19.75 -6.73
CA LEU A 29 20.63 19.52 -5.30
C LEU A 29 22.09 19.73 -4.91
N ALA A 30 23.04 19.21 -5.67
CA ALA A 30 24.47 19.46 -5.44
C ALA A 30 24.79 20.96 -5.56
N ASN A 31 24.25 21.65 -6.54
CA ASN A 31 24.40 23.08 -6.69
C ASN A 31 23.72 23.88 -5.57
N SER A 32 22.63 23.39 -4.97
CA SER A 32 21.97 24.05 -3.84
C SER A 32 22.84 24.01 -2.57
N VAL A 33 23.53 22.89 -2.31
CA VAL A 33 24.51 22.80 -1.20
C VAL A 33 25.70 23.69 -1.44
N VAL A 34 26.25 23.70 -2.66
CA VAL A 34 27.36 24.63 -3.04
C VAL A 34 26.90 26.07 -2.88
N ALA A 35 25.71 26.40 -3.38
CA ALA A 35 25.15 27.76 -3.22
C ALA A 35 24.94 28.12 -1.75
N GLY A 36 24.50 27.18 -0.92
CA GLY A 36 24.35 27.36 0.54
C GLY A 36 25.68 27.59 1.26
N VAL A 37 26.72 26.83 0.90
CA VAL A 37 28.09 27.03 1.43
C VAL A 37 28.64 28.38 1.02
N LEU A 38 28.53 28.77 -0.27
CA LEU A 38 28.94 30.07 -0.76
C LEU A 38 28.19 31.23 -0.09
N ALA A 39 26.86 31.05 0.10
CA ALA A 39 26.03 32.01 0.81
C ALA A 39 26.46 32.15 2.29
N LEU A 40 26.85 31.08 2.95
CA LEU A 40 27.34 31.08 4.32
C LEU A 40 28.73 31.78 4.41
N VAL A 41 29.65 31.46 3.51
CA VAL A 41 30.96 32.12 3.44
C VAL A 41 30.78 33.62 3.20
N TRP A 42 29.92 34.00 2.27
CA TRP A 42 29.59 35.41 2.02
C TRP A 42 29.01 36.09 3.27
N LEU A 43 28.06 35.45 3.95
CA LEU A 43 27.46 35.94 5.18
C LEU A 43 28.50 36.18 6.27
N VAL A 44 29.40 35.21 6.51
CA VAL A 44 30.48 35.29 7.52
C VAL A 44 31.46 36.42 7.19
N LEU A 45 31.95 36.49 5.96
CA LEU A 45 32.93 37.52 5.54
C LEU A 45 32.34 38.92 5.60
N ARG A 46 31.09 39.09 5.24
CA ARG A 46 30.44 40.40 5.16
C ARG A 46 29.90 40.90 6.48
N SER A 47 29.37 40.02 7.33
CA SER A 47 28.80 40.36 8.66
C SER A 47 29.82 40.28 9.80
N GLY A 48 30.93 39.57 9.62
CA GLY A 48 31.98 39.45 10.64
C GLY A 48 32.54 40.79 11.10
N PRO A 49 32.95 41.74 10.19
CA PRO A 49 33.46 43.05 10.58
C PRO A 49 32.41 44.01 11.15
N LYS A 50 31.13 43.90 10.68
CA LYS A 50 30.00 44.78 11.09
C LYS A 50 28.72 43.96 11.28
N PRO A 51 28.38 43.56 12.52
CA PRO A 51 27.23 42.74 12.83
C PRO A 51 25.89 43.30 12.38
N SER A 52 25.75 44.62 12.36
CA SER A 52 24.51 45.29 11.90
C SER A 52 24.13 44.99 10.44
N ARG A 53 25.10 44.51 9.63
CA ARG A 53 24.83 44.09 8.25
C ARG A 53 23.95 42.85 8.12
N LEU A 54 23.80 42.05 9.17
CA LEU A 54 22.88 40.91 9.18
C LEU A 54 21.43 41.31 8.88
N ALA A 55 21.05 42.54 9.17
CA ALA A 55 19.71 43.06 8.89
C ALA A 55 19.46 43.43 7.42
N TYR A 56 20.49 43.41 6.57
CA TYR A 56 20.34 43.79 5.15
C TYR A 56 19.65 42.66 4.35
N PRO A 57 18.76 43.00 3.39
CA PRO A 57 18.02 42.00 2.62
C PRO A 57 18.90 40.94 1.94
N CYS A 58 20.05 41.34 1.40
CA CYS A 58 21.01 40.40 0.78
C CYS A 58 21.66 39.42 1.78
N GLN A 59 21.83 39.84 3.05
CA GLN A 59 22.33 38.95 4.10
C GLN A 59 21.23 38.03 4.65
N GLN A 60 20.00 38.50 4.70
CA GLN A 60 18.82 37.68 5.04
C GLN A 60 18.61 36.58 3.99
N ALA A 61 18.71 36.91 2.69
CA ALA A 61 18.62 35.94 1.61
C ALA A 61 19.73 34.89 1.70
N SER A 62 20.99 35.33 1.99
CA SER A 62 22.14 34.43 2.19
C SER A 62 21.97 33.54 3.42
N LEU A 63 21.39 34.08 4.50
CA LEU A 63 21.06 33.33 5.71
C LEU A 63 20.01 32.23 5.43
N SER A 64 18.94 32.57 4.72
CA SER A 64 17.90 31.63 4.34
C SER A 64 18.45 30.51 3.44
N ALA A 65 19.22 30.84 2.43
CA ALA A 65 19.86 29.88 1.52
C ALA A 65 20.81 28.92 2.27
N ALA A 66 21.65 29.47 3.17
CA ALA A 66 22.54 28.67 3.98
C ALA A 66 21.78 27.75 4.97
N THR A 67 20.72 28.26 5.59
CA THR A 67 19.89 27.49 6.55
C THR A 67 19.17 26.34 5.87
N LEU A 68 18.61 26.56 4.69
CA LEU A 68 17.95 25.52 3.89
C LEU A 68 18.93 24.42 3.46
N ALA A 69 20.15 24.80 3.09
CA ALA A 69 21.15 23.86 2.58
C ALA A 69 21.94 23.12 3.67
N LEU A 70 22.22 23.76 4.80
CA LEU A 70 23.17 23.26 5.81
C LEU A 70 22.54 22.99 7.18
N GLY A 71 21.28 23.38 7.37
CA GLY A 71 20.55 23.24 8.62
C GLY A 71 20.78 24.36 9.64
N ALA A 72 19.72 24.72 10.36
CA ALA A 72 19.69 25.85 11.26
C ALA A 72 20.75 25.81 12.41
N PRO A 73 21.01 24.67 13.09
CA PRO A 73 21.99 24.63 14.18
C PRO A 73 23.41 24.96 13.73
N LEU A 74 23.83 24.42 12.59
CA LEU A 74 25.17 24.67 12.04
C LEU A 74 25.34 26.13 11.63
N VAL A 75 24.36 26.69 10.96
CA VAL A 75 24.37 28.10 10.53
C VAL A 75 24.36 29.04 11.74
N ALA A 76 23.59 28.74 12.78
CA ALA A 76 23.58 29.53 14.01
C ALA A 76 24.94 29.53 14.72
N ALA A 77 25.60 28.37 14.83
CA ALA A 77 26.94 28.27 15.42
C ALA A 77 28.00 29.07 14.64
N MET A 78 27.96 28.99 13.31
CA MET A 78 28.88 29.74 12.45
C MET A 78 28.61 31.24 12.48
N ILE A 79 27.35 31.68 12.61
CA ILE A 79 27.02 33.10 12.80
C ILE A 79 27.54 33.59 14.16
N ALA A 80 27.43 32.79 15.22
CA ALA A 80 27.97 33.13 16.52
C ALA A 80 29.50 33.32 16.48
N ALA A 81 30.20 32.42 15.78
CA ALA A 81 31.67 32.48 15.61
C ALA A 81 32.15 33.39 14.48
N ARG A 82 31.29 34.10 13.74
CA ARG A 82 31.57 34.79 12.49
C ARG A 82 32.76 35.78 12.54
N ARG A 83 32.98 36.44 13.67
CA ARG A 83 34.10 37.39 13.83
C ARG A 83 35.45 36.68 13.80
N GLN A 84 35.55 35.55 14.52
CA GLN A 84 36.76 34.74 14.59
C GLN A 84 37.05 34.07 13.24
N LEU A 85 35.99 33.50 12.61
CA LEU A 85 36.07 32.89 11.29
C LEU A 85 36.50 33.90 10.22
N ALA A 86 35.88 35.09 10.19
CA ALA A 86 36.24 36.13 9.23
C ALA A 86 37.67 36.66 9.40
N ALA A 87 38.17 36.74 10.63
CA ALA A 87 39.55 37.11 10.90
C ALA A 87 40.52 36.00 10.46
N GLY A 88 40.21 34.74 10.73
CA GLY A 88 40.99 33.57 10.34
C GLY A 88 41.08 33.42 8.80
N ILE A 89 40.00 33.52 8.09
CA ILE A 89 39.95 33.37 6.61
C ILE A 89 40.78 34.45 5.88
N ARG A 90 40.97 35.60 6.50
CA ARG A 90 41.78 36.71 5.92
C ARG A 90 43.27 36.48 5.98
N THR A 91 43.75 35.49 6.73
CA THR A 91 45.17 35.10 6.71
C THR A 91 45.41 34.10 5.57
N PRO A 92 46.62 34.07 4.95
CA PRO A 92 46.92 33.10 3.90
C PRO A 92 46.71 31.64 4.33
N ALA A 93 47.11 31.32 5.56
CA ALA A 93 46.92 30.00 6.13
C ALA A 93 45.43 29.67 6.36
N GLY A 94 44.63 30.61 6.88
CA GLY A 94 43.19 30.43 7.10
C GLY A 94 42.41 30.35 5.80
N ALA A 95 42.82 31.07 4.75
CA ALA A 95 42.24 30.94 3.41
C ALA A 95 42.51 29.55 2.82
N ALA A 96 43.71 29.03 2.97
CA ALA A 96 44.05 27.66 2.52
C ALA A 96 43.21 26.60 3.28
N VAL A 97 43.09 26.74 4.60
CA VAL A 97 42.24 25.84 5.42
C VAL A 97 40.77 25.93 4.99
N ALA A 98 40.23 27.13 4.75
CA ALA A 98 38.86 27.30 4.31
C ALA A 98 38.62 26.65 2.94
N ILE A 99 39.55 26.73 2.01
CA ILE A 99 39.48 26.06 0.70
C ILE A 99 39.50 24.55 0.89
N VAL A 100 40.39 24.02 1.72
CA VAL A 100 40.47 22.57 2.01
C VAL A 100 39.15 22.06 2.63
N VAL A 101 38.59 22.80 3.58
CA VAL A 101 37.29 22.43 4.21
C VAL A 101 36.15 22.45 3.20
N VAL A 102 36.13 23.44 2.30
CA VAL A 102 35.11 23.50 1.23
C VAL A 102 35.29 22.35 0.25
N VAL A 103 36.51 22.07 -0.19
CA VAL A 103 36.80 20.95 -1.12
C VAL A 103 36.50 19.60 -0.45
N ALA A 104 36.90 19.41 0.79
CA ALA A 104 36.56 18.19 1.56
C ALA A 104 35.05 18.04 1.76
N GLY A 105 34.35 19.13 2.08
CA GLY A 105 32.90 19.14 2.18
C GLY A 105 32.20 18.78 0.87
N LEU A 106 32.68 19.29 -0.24
CA LEU A 106 32.17 18.95 -1.58
C LEU A 106 32.48 17.49 -1.95
N ALA A 107 33.67 16.99 -1.60
CA ALA A 107 34.03 15.59 -1.82
C ALA A 107 33.14 14.63 -0.98
N VAL A 108 32.95 14.95 0.30
CA VAL A 108 32.05 14.20 1.19
C VAL A 108 30.60 14.25 0.69
N THR A 109 30.12 15.44 0.29
CA THR A 109 28.77 15.56 -0.29
C THR A 109 28.66 14.78 -1.61
N GLY A 110 29.71 14.81 -2.44
CA GLY A 110 29.78 14.00 -3.66
C GLY A 110 29.73 12.49 -3.37
N ILE A 111 30.44 12.03 -2.35
CA ILE A 111 30.42 10.64 -1.91
C ILE A 111 29.02 10.26 -1.38
N PHE A 112 28.37 11.09 -0.56
CA PHE A 112 27.01 10.84 -0.09
C PHE A 112 25.99 10.83 -1.23
N VAL A 113 26.10 11.76 -2.19
CA VAL A 113 25.22 11.80 -3.38
C VAL A 113 25.41 10.56 -4.27
N ILE A 114 26.63 10.00 -4.33
CA ILE A 114 26.90 8.77 -5.09
C ILE A 114 26.46 7.53 -4.29
N ALA A 115 26.66 7.54 -2.95
CA ALA A 115 26.26 6.43 -2.09
C ALA A 115 24.74 6.30 -1.95
N ASP A 116 24.01 7.43 -2.02
CA ASP A 116 22.53 7.48 -1.96
C ASP A 116 21.89 7.53 -3.35
N ALA A 117 22.55 7.05 -4.39
CA ALA A 117 21.90 6.89 -5.68
C ALA A 117 20.68 5.95 -5.52
N PRO A 118 19.47 6.40 -5.91
CA PRO A 118 18.31 5.55 -5.79
C PRO A 118 18.54 4.25 -6.58
N PRO A 119 18.02 3.11 -6.12
CA PRO A 119 18.09 1.86 -6.85
C PRO A 119 17.58 2.03 -8.29
N GLU A 120 18.23 1.37 -9.22
CA GLU A 120 17.71 1.26 -10.58
C GLU A 120 16.72 0.09 -10.61
N VAL A 121 15.44 0.41 -10.70
CA VAL A 121 14.38 -0.59 -10.80
C VAL A 121 14.35 -1.14 -12.22
N ARG A 122 14.63 -2.42 -12.38
CA ARG A 122 14.41 -3.12 -13.63
C ARG A 122 12.92 -3.48 -13.72
N LEU A 123 12.18 -2.75 -14.52
CA LEU A 123 10.79 -3.07 -14.80
C LEU A 123 10.71 -4.29 -15.74
N LEU A 124 9.87 -5.25 -15.39
CA LEU A 124 9.54 -6.41 -16.19
C LEU A 124 8.15 -6.22 -16.81
N GLU A 125 8.00 -6.69 -18.04
CA GLU A 125 6.69 -6.76 -18.69
C GLU A 125 5.90 -7.95 -18.13
N PRO A 126 4.56 -7.85 -18.05
CA PRO A 126 3.73 -9.00 -17.70
C PRO A 126 3.97 -10.19 -18.64
N PRO A 127 3.92 -11.43 -18.14
CA PRO A 127 4.05 -12.61 -18.99
C PRO A 127 2.93 -12.62 -20.04
N ARG A 128 3.29 -12.83 -21.31
CA ARG A 128 2.34 -12.70 -22.45
C ARG A 128 1.14 -13.64 -22.38
N ASP A 129 1.36 -14.83 -21.82
CA ASP A 129 0.34 -15.86 -21.71
C ASP A 129 -0.42 -15.82 -20.39
N TYR A 130 -0.10 -14.87 -19.51
CA TYR A 130 -0.77 -14.69 -18.25
C TYR A 130 -2.00 -13.81 -18.41
N ARG A 131 -3.10 -14.23 -17.80
CA ARG A 131 -4.33 -13.45 -17.69
C ARG A 131 -4.81 -13.47 -16.25
N ALA A 132 -5.02 -12.29 -15.69
CA ALA A 132 -5.56 -12.14 -14.35
C ALA A 132 -7.08 -12.12 -14.38
N SER A 133 -7.73 -12.85 -13.48
CA SER A 133 -9.17 -12.73 -13.27
C SER A 133 -9.45 -11.61 -12.28
N VAL A 134 -10.27 -10.64 -12.67
CA VAL A 134 -10.81 -9.59 -11.81
C VAL A 134 -12.32 -9.73 -11.77
N PHE A 135 -12.86 -9.83 -10.56
CA PHE A 135 -14.30 -9.95 -10.30
C PHE A 135 -14.80 -8.63 -9.73
N HIS A 136 -15.81 -8.07 -10.36
CA HIS A 136 -16.39 -6.79 -10.00
C HIS A 136 -17.90 -6.91 -9.78
N VAL A 137 -18.37 -6.37 -8.67
CA VAL A 137 -19.80 -6.25 -8.39
C VAL A 137 -20.14 -4.79 -8.16
N SER A 138 -21.11 -4.28 -8.93
CA SER A 138 -21.66 -2.93 -8.79
C SER A 138 -23.02 -2.96 -8.07
N ASN A 139 -23.48 -1.77 -7.68
CA ASN A 139 -24.78 -1.56 -7.03
C ASN A 139 -24.99 -2.45 -5.78
N CYS A 140 -23.93 -2.68 -5.01
CA CYS A 140 -24.03 -3.38 -3.75
C CYS A 140 -25.06 -2.67 -2.85
N PRO A 141 -26.06 -3.36 -2.30
CA PRO A 141 -26.98 -2.78 -1.32
C PRO A 141 -26.21 -2.17 -0.14
N GLU A 142 -26.71 -1.06 0.39
CA GLU A 142 -26.07 -0.42 1.55
C GLU A 142 -26.19 -1.21 2.81
N ASP A 143 -27.40 -1.74 3.01
CA ASP A 143 -27.78 -2.36 4.27
C ASP A 143 -27.43 -3.86 4.27
N PRO A 144 -26.77 -4.34 5.33
CA PRO A 144 -26.62 -5.76 5.54
C PRO A 144 -28.00 -6.40 5.79
N VAL A 145 -28.14 -7.70 5.51
CA VAL A 145 -29.30 -8.50 5.84
C VAL A 145 -28.91 -9.44 6.98
N GLY A 146 -29.21 -9.04 8.20
CA GLY A 146 -28.68 -9.69 9.40
C GLY A 146 -27.15 -9.53 9.44
N ASP A 147 -26.43 -10.65 9.40
CA ASP A 147 -24.95 -10.66 9.36
C ASP A 147 -24.40 -10.72 7.92
N ALA A 148 -25.25 -10.99 6.93
CA ALA A 148 -24.86 -11.11 5.54
C ALA A 148 -24.71 -9.74 4.88
N PHE A 149 -23.73 -9.62 3.98
CA PHE A 149 -23.55 -8.46 3.13
C PHE A 149 -23.86 -8.86 1.68
N PRO A 150 -25.04 -8.47 1.12
CA PRO A 150 -25.50 -9.00 -0.17
C PRO A 150 -24.55 -8.73 -1.35
N GLY A 151 -23.83 -7.60 -1.32
CA GLY A 151 -22.81 -7.33 -2.33
C GLY A 151 -21.65 -8.33 -2.31
N LEU A 152 -21.24 -8.77 -1.12
CA LEU A 152 -20.24 -9.83 -0.97
C LEU A 152 -20.77 -11.19 -1.47
N ASP A 153 -22.02 -11.51 -1.18
CA ASP A 153 -22.63 -12.76 -1.65
C ASP A 153 -22.65 -12.82 -3.18
N SER A 154 -22.98 -11.68 -3.81
CA SER A 154 -22.92 -11.54 -5.27
C SER A 154 -21.50 -11.72 -5.79
N LEU A 155 -20.51 -11.16 -5.11
CA LEU A 155 -19.09 -11.28 -5.48
C LEU A 155 -18.60 -12.73 -5.37
N LEU A 156 -18.89 -13.41 -4.27
CA LEU A 156 -18.48 -14.80 -4.06
C LEU A 156 -19.16 -15.77 -5.05
N ASN A 157 -20.43 -15.53 -5.37
CA ASN A 157 -21.13 -16.29 -6.40
C ASN A 157 -20.54 -16.04 -7.79
N LEU A 158 -20.22 -14.79 -8.12
CA LEU A 158 -19.55 -14.44 -9.39
C LEU A 158 -18.18 -15.12 -9.51
N MET A 159 -17.38 -15.09 -8.44
CA MET A 159 -16.10 -15.79 -8.37
C MET A 159 -16.27 -17.28 -8.56
N GLY A 160 -17.18 -17.91 -7.80
CA GLY A 160 -17.42 -19.35 -7.83
C GLY A 160 -17.96 -19.83 -9.17
N GLY A 161 -18.85 -19.06 -9.81
CA GLY A 161 -19.36 -19.32 -11.16
C GLY A 161 -18.29 -19.30 -12.25
N ASN A 162 -17.17 -18.60 -12.00
CA ASN A 162 -16.03 -18.50 -12.90
C ASN A 162 -14.78 -19.26 -12.40
N GLY A 163 -14.97 -20.24 -11.52
CA GLY A 163 -13.95 -21.21 -11.13
C GLY A 163 -13.13 -20.84 -9.89
N LEU A 164 -13.24 -19.61 -9.33
CA LEU A 164 -12.56 -19.21 -8.10
C LEU A 164 -13.50 -19.37 -6.89
N LYS A 165 -13.47 -20.51 -6.26
CA LYS A 165 -14.36 -20.86 -5.15
C LYS A 165 -13.74 -20.50 -3.80
N LEU A 166 -14.57 -19.99 -2.88
CA LEU A 166 -14.14 -19.64 -1.54
C LEU A 166 -13.77 -20.88 -0.72
N HIS A 167 -14.69 -21.86 -0.63
CA HIS A 167 -14.54 -22.99 0.25
C HIS A 167 -13.93 -24.20 -0.46
N ARG A 168 -12.83 -24.72 0.09
CA ARG A 168 -12.24 -25.99 -0.31
C ARG A 168 -12.98 -27.12 0.37
N SER A 169 -13.79 -27.83 -0.40
CA SER A 169 -14.67 -28.91 0.11
C SER A 169 -14.89 -29.97 -0.94
N THR A 170 -15.15 -31.19 -0.50
CA THR A 170 -15.65 -32.25 -1.39
C THR A 170 -17.12 -32.02 -1.79
N THR A 171 -17.84 -31.18 -1.06
CA THR A 171 -19.21 -30.74 -1.38
C THR A 171 -19.13 -29.61 -2.41
N SER A 172 -19.57 -29.89 -3.63
CA SER A 172 -19.63 -28.90 -4.70
C SER A 172 -20.85 -28.00 -4.57
N GLY A 173 -20.64 -26.71 -4.71
CA GLY A 173 -21.67 -25.67 -4.67
C GLY A 173 -21.24 -24.42 -5.43
N PRO A 174 -22.06 -23.36 -5.44
CA PRO A 174 -21.70 -22.09 -6.09
C PRO A 174 -20.37 -21.54 -5.60
N THR A 175 -20.12 -21.56 -4.29
CA THR A 175 -18.92 -21.02 -3.63
C THR A 175 -17.99 -22.10 -3.09
N SER A 176 -18.27 -23.40 -3.30
CA SER A 176 -17.51 -24.52 -2.75
C SER A 176 -17.09 -25.55 -3.79
N GLY A 177 -15.96 -26.20 -3.56
CA GLY A 177 -15.45 -27.29 -4.39
C GLY A 177 -14.04 -27.69 -4.01
N PRO A 178 -13.49 -28.77 -4.63
CA PRO A 178 -12.19 -29.33 -4.26
C PRO A 178 -11.02 -28.35 -4.43
N ASP A 179 -11.13 -27.41 -5.38
CA ASP A 179 -10.11 -26.41 -5.68
C ASP A 179 -10.39 -25.05 -5.00
N GLY A 180 -11.25 -25.05 -3.97
CA GLY A 180 -11.55 -23.83 -3.21
C GLY A 180 -10.35 -23.31 -2.42
N LEU A 181 -10.38 -22.04 -2.07
CA LEU A 181 -9.27 -21.35 -1.42
C LEU A 181 -9.08 -21.77 0.05
N ILE A 182 -10.18 -21.87 0.81
CA ILE A 182 -10.16 -22.00 2.27
C ILE A 182 -10.76 -23.33 2.66
N ALA A 183 -10.00 -24.15 3.39
CA ALA A 183 -10.48 -25.40 3.98
C ALA A 183 -11.15 -25.18 5.35
N ALA A 184 -11.88 -26.19 5.82
CA ALA A 184 -12.66 -26.09 7.05
C ALA A 184 -11.80 -25.89 8.32
N ASP A 185 -10.54 -26.31 8.31
CA ASP A 185 -9.60 -26.25 9.43
C ASP A 185 -8.48 -25.22 9.25
N ASP A 186 -8.57 -24.38 8.20
CA ASP A 186 -7.57 -23.35 7.94
C ASP A 186 -7.60 -22.25 9.02
N LEU A 187 -6.42 -21.64 9.26
CA LEU A 187 -6.30 -20.36 9.95
C LEU A 187 -6.36 -19.26 8.91
N VAL A 188 -7.36 -18.41 9.00
CA VAL A 188 -7.59 -17.32 8.04
C VAL A 188 -7.23 -16.00 8.67
N ILE A 189 -6.16 -15.35 8.19
CA ILE A 189 -5.88 -13.96 8.53
C ILE A 189 -6.64 -13.07 7.56
N ILE A 190 -7.52 -12.21 8.09
CA ILE A 190 -8.14 -11.12 7.35
C ILE A 190 -7.33 -9.85 7.66
N LYS A 191 -6.47 -9.47 6.72
CA LYS A 191 -5.67 -8.26 6.81
C LYS A 191 -6.49 -7.08 6.32
N ILE A 192 -7.00 -6.30 7.25
CA ILE A 192 -7.81 -5.10 6.96
C ILE A 192 -6.92 -3.87 6.74
N ASN A 193 -7.51 -2.75 6.32
CA ASN A 193 -6.87 -1.44 6.30
C ASN A 193 -7.48 -0.58 7.40
N TYR A 194 -6.78 -0.38 8.52
CA TYR A 194 -7.36 0.24 9.71
C TYR A 194 -6.48 1.25 10.44
N GLN A 195 -5.51 1.80 9.75
CA GLN A 195 -4.75 2.94 10.29
C GLN A 195 -5.64 4.19 10.49
N TRP A 196 -6.70 4.31 9.71
CA TRP A 196 -7.63 5.42 9.70
C TRP A 196 -9.04 4.92 10.04
N ALA A 197 -9.73 5.68 10.86
CA ALA A 197 -11.13 5.44 11.23
C ALA A 197 -12.11 6.03 10.19
N GLU A 198 -13.38 6.00 10.49
CA GLU A 198 -14.49 6.48 9.65
C GLU A 198 -14.47 5.81 8.27
N ARG A 199 -14.48 6.57 7.18
CA ARG A 199 -14.43 6.07 5.80
C ARG A 199 -13.01 5.76 5.32
N GLY A 200 -12.00 5.95 6.17
CA GLY A 200 -10.60 5.64 5.86
C GLY A 200 -10.21 4.18 6.09
N GLY A 201 -11.03 3.40 6.78
CA GLY A 201 -10.80 1.98 7.10
C GLY A 201 -11.73 1.04 6.34
N THR A 202 -11.43 -0.27 6.39
CA THR A 202 -12.23 -1.33 5.79
C THR A 202 -13.64 -1.35 6.38
N ASN A 203 -14.65 -1.54 5.53
CA ASN A 203 -16.05 -1.61 5.89
C ASN A 203 -16.32 -2.77 6.87
N THR A 204 -16.88 -2.45 8.03
CA THR A 204 -17.13 -3.46 9.08
C THR A 204 -18.34 -4.36 8.77
N ASP A 205 -19.30 -3.92 7.94
CA ASP A 205 -20.38 -4.79 7.48
C ASP A 205 -19.87 -5.81 6.46
N LEU A 206 -18.95 -5.39 5.57
CA LEU A 206 -18.25 -6.31 4.67
C LEU A 206 -17.42 -7.33 5.45
N LEU A 207 -16.66 -6.88 6.46
CA LEU A 207 -15.88 -7.76 7.34
C LEU A 207 -16.79 -8.77 8.06
N ARG A 208 -17.92 -8.31 8.61
CA ARG A 208 -18.92 -9.15 9.28
C ARG A 208 -19.50 -10.20 8.32
N GLY A 209 -19.92 -9.77 7.13
CA GLY A 209 -20.43 -10.68 6.10
C GLY A 209 -19.40 -11.72 5.67
N PHE A 210 -18.10 -11.34 5.57
CA PHE A 210 -17.07 -12.30 5.19
C PHE A 210 -16.81 -13.35 6.29
N ILE A 211 -16.77 -12.95 7.56
CA ILE A 211 -16.68 -13.89 8.69
C ILE A 211 -17.88 -14.85 8.67
N LEU A 212 -19.10 -14.34 8.45
CA LEU A 212 -20.27 -15.20 8.32
C LEU A 212 -20.07 -16.27 7.23
N ARG A 213 -19.62 -15.87 6.04
CA ARG A 213 -19.41 -16.82 4.93
C ARG A 213 -18.31 -17.85 5.24
N LEU A 214 -17.27 -17.50 5.98
CA LEU A 214 -16.30 -18.48 6.47
C LEU A 214 -16.93 -19.51 7.41
N THR A 215 -17.80 -19.06 8.33
CA THR A 215 -18.47 -19.97 9.29
C THR A 215 -19.48 -20.90 8.64
N GLU A 216 -20.00 -20.55 7.47
CA GLU A 216 -20.92 -21.36 6.65
C GLU A 216 -20.20 -22.36 5.73
N HIS A 217 -18.93 -22.66 6.02
CA HIS A 217 -18.19 -23.68 5.27
C HIS A 217 -18.97 -25.00 5.22
N PRO A 218 -19.16 -25.63 4.03
CA PRO A 218 -20.04 -26.79 3.87
C PRO A 218 -19.63 -28.03 4.69
N ASP A 219 -18.34 -28.12 5.04
CA ASP A 219 -17.82 -29.20 5.90
C ASP A 219 -17.82 -28.81 7.40
N GLY A 220 -18.39 -27.63 7.75
CA GLY A 220 -18.35 -27.06 9.09
C GLY A 220 -16.97 -26.41 9.38
N PHE A 221 -16.94 -25.08 9.58
CA PHE A 221 -15.69 -24.37 9.87
C PHE A 221 -15.22 -24.66 11.29
N SER A 222 -14.05 -25.25 11.43
CA SER A 222 -13.38 -25.58 12.69
C SER A 222 -12.04 -24.89 12.84
N GLY A 223 -11.68 -24.08 11.84
CA GLY A 223 -10.45 -23.30 11.80
C GLY A 223 -10.48 -22.08 12.71
N GLU A 224 -9.53 -21.18 12.53
CA GLU A 224 -9.42 -19.94 13.29
C GLU A 224 -9.42 -18.73 12.35
N ILE A 225 -10.10 -17.66 12.75
CA ILE A 225 -10.14 -16.39 12.02
C ILE A 225 -9.39 -15.34 12.85
N VAL A 226 -8.44 -14.64 12.22
CA VAL A 226 -7.67 -13.58 12.88
C VAL A 226 -7.80 -12.29 12.08
N ILE A 227 -8.40 -11.27 12.66
CA ILE A 227 -8.38 -9.93 12.09
C ILE A 227 -7.07 -9.27 12.47
N ALA A 228 -6.30 -8.80 11.50
CA ALA A 228 -4.98 -8.25 11.77
C ALA A 228 -4.63 -7.02 10.93
N GLU A 229 -3.83 -6.14 11.51
CA GLU A 229 -3.27 -4.94 10.86
C GLU A 229 -2.10 -4.40 11.66
N ASN A 230 -1.13 -3.80 10.98
CA ASN A 230 -0.14 -2.92 11.59
C ASN A 230 -0.49 -1.49 11.24
N THR A 231 -1.11 -0.78 12.16
CA THR A 231 -1.51 0.62 11.97
C THR A 231 -0.33 1.59 12.03
N GLN A 232 0.88 1.08 12.08
CA GLN A 232 2.18 1.76 12.02
C GLN A 232 2.39 2.77 13.17
N PHE A 233 2.17 4.06 12.92
CA PHE A 233 2.41 5.13 13.91
C PHE A 233 1.12 5.60 14.58
N ALA A 234 -0.03 5.13 14.18
CA ALA A 234 -1.26 5.40 14.93
C ALA A 234 -1.15 4.72 16.30
N GLY A 235 -1.69 5.37 17.32
CA GLY A 235 -1.60 4.89 18.69
C GLY A 235 -2.26 3.52 18.88
N ALA A 236 -1.99 2.90 20.00
CA ALA A 236 -2.63 1.65 20.40
C ALA A 236 -4.15 1.75 20.24
N ASP A 237 -4.76 0.69 19.77
CA ASP A 237 -6.20 0.45 19.76
C ASP A 237 -7.03 1.14 18.70
N ASN A 238 -6.54 1.14 17.47
CA ASN A 238 -7.35 1.57 16.35
C ASN A 238 -8.56 0.67 16.09
N PHE A 239 -8.51 -0.60 16.48
CA PHE A 239 -9.60 -1.55 16.25
C PHE A 239 -10.85 -1.29 17.10
N ASP A 240 -10.74 -0.46 18.13
CA ASP A 240 -11.88 -0.01 18.94
C ASP A 240 -12.50 1.30 18.43
N ARG A 241 -11.89 1.91 17.42
CA ARG A 241 -12.46 3.11 16.83
C ARG A 241 -13.74 2.79 16.08
N ALA A 242 -14.75 3.62 16.35
CA ALA A 242 -16.02 3.52 15.68
C ALA A 242 -15.88 3.56 14.17
N ALA A 243 -16.60 2.70 13.55
CA ALA A 243 -17.21 2.67 12.26
C ALA A 243 -16.42 3.13 11.07
N ASN A 244 -16.04 2.20 10.34
CA ASN A 244 -15.36 2.37 9.09
C ASN A 244 -16.25 1.91 7.98
N ASN A 245 -16.76 2.82 7.20
CA ASN A 245 -17.58 2.55 6.04
C ASN A 245 -18.90 1.76 6.31
N ALA A 246 -19.13 1.28 7.53
CA ALA A 246 -20.35 0.57 7.88
C ALA A 246 -21.58 1.46 7.88
N GLN A 247 -22.74 0.87 7.72
CA GLN A 247 -24.02 1.55 7.91
C GLN A 247 -24.20 1.98 9.38
N ASP A 248 -23.83 1.11 10.31
CA ASP A 248 -23.72 1.46 11.73
C ASP A 248 -22.36 2.12 12.01
N HIS A 249 -22.36 3.43 12.10
CA HIS A 249 -21.17 4.22 12.43
C HIS A 249 -20.62 3.96 13.84
N GLY A 250 -21.30 3.23 14.69
CA GLY A 250 -20.83 2.79 16.01
C GLY A 250 -20.04 1.48 15.97
N GLN A 251 -20.14 0.67 14.91
CA GLN A 251 -19.52 -0.63 14.81
C GLN A 251 -18.02 -0.54 14.51
N SER A 252 -17.19 -1.08 15.36
CA SER A 252 -15.75 -1.23 15.18
C SER A 252 -15.38 -2.65 14.75
N PRO A 253 -14.15 -2.92 14.24
CA PRO A 253 -13.68 -4.29 14.02
C PRO A 253 -13.72 -5.14 15.28
N ARG A 254 -13.43 -4.56 16.45
CA ARG A 254 -13.52 -5.28 17.73
C ARG A 254 -14.96 -5.70 18.05
N ASP A 255 -15.94 -4.85 17.75
CA ASP A 255 -17.35 -5.19 17.95
C ASP A 255 -17.73 -6.38 17.06
N VAL A 256 -17.29 -6.43 15.82
CA VAL A 256 -17.49 -7.55 14.91
C VAL A 256 -16.87 -8.84 15.48
N VAL A 257 -15.62 -8.78 15.94
CA VAL A 257 -14.93 -9.93 16.55
C VAL A 257 -15.65 -10.41 17.80
N ASN A 258 -16.00 -9.49 18.71
CA ASN A 258 -16.71 -9.81 19.95
C ASN A 258 -18.08 -10.46 19.68
N TYR A 259 -18.78 -9.99 18.65
CA TYR A 259 -20.06 -10.56 18.24
C TYR A 259 -19.91 -12.05 17.85
N PHE A 260 -19.02 -12.37 16.91
CA PHE A 260 -18.83 -13.74 16.47
C PHE A 260 -18.20 -14.65 17.54
N ALA A 261 -17.27 -14.11 18.34
CA ALA A 261 -16.74 -14.84 19.49
C ALA A 261 -17.85 -15.19 20.51
N GLY A 262 -18.81 -14.27 20.73
CA GLY A 262 -19.99 -14.51 21.54
C GLY A 262 -20.91 -15.60 20.99
N LEU A 263 -20.87 -15.88 19.70
CA LEU A 263 -21.58 -16.99 19.05
C LEU A 263 -20.76 -18.31 19.07
N GLY A 264 -19.56 -18.29 19.65
CA GLY A 264 -18.68 -19.47 19.74
C GLY A 264 -17.79 -19.69 18.52
N VAL A 265 -17.71 -18.73 17.60
CA VAL A 265 -16.77 -18.76 16.47
C VAL A 265 -15.35 -18.56 16.99
N GLN A 266 -14.39 -19.32 16.49
CA GLN A 266 -12.99 -19.15 16.81
C GLN A 266 -12.43 -17.94 16.02
N VAL A 267 -12.68 -16.75 16.52
CA VAL A 267 -12.27 -15.48 15.93
C VAL A 267 -11.55 -14.62 16.97
N SER A 268 -10.46 -13.99 16.55
CA SER A 268 -9.66 -13.09 17.39
C SER A 268 -9.20 -11.89 16.58
N LEU A 269 -8.60 -10.93 17.29
CA LEU A 269 -8.05 -9.72 16.69
C LEU A 269 -6.63 -9.53 17.21
N PHE A 270 -5.67 -9.39 16.32
CA PHE A 270 -4.29 -9.15 16.69
C PHE A 270 -3.77 -7.85 16.08
N ASP A 271 -3.46 -6.88 16.96
CA ASP A 271 -2.85 -5.60 16.57
C ASP A 271 -1.34 -5.76 16.46
N TRP A 272 -0.82 -5.85 15.23
CA TRP A 272 0.61 -5.96 14.96
C TRP A 272 1.41 -4.72 15.40
N THR A 273 0.77 -3.59 15.71
CA THR A 273 1.48 -2.43 16.27
C THR A 273 2.08 -2.73 17.64
N GLN A 274 1.48 -3.65 18.40
CA GLN A 274 1.97 -4.02 19.73
C GLN A 274 3.35 -4.69 19.67
N ILE A 275 3.66 -5.37 18.59
CA ILE A 275 4.92 -6.08 18.38
C ILE A 275 5.89 -5.39 17.41
N ARG A 276 5.53 -4.24 16.85
CA ARG A 276 6.25 -3.57 15.74
C ARG A 276 7.69 -3.15 16.03
N HIS A 277 8.09 -3.07 17.29
CA HIS A 277 9.44 -2.69 17.72
C HIS A 277 10.27 -3.88 18.23
N THR A 278 9.71 -5.09 18.23
CA THR A 278 10.37 -6.30 18.69
C THR A 278 10.87 -7.10 17.48
N SER A 279 12.19 -7.24 17.34
CA SER A 279 12.78 -8.14 16.35
C SER A 279 12.94 -9.52 16.96
N VAL A 280 12.52 -10.54 16.23
CA VAL A 280 12.56 -11.95 16.65
C VAL A 280 13.09 -12.84 15.52
N ASP A 281 13.52 -14.03 15.89
CA ASP A 281 13.80 -15.12 14.95
C ASP A 281 12.56 -16.00 14.75
N GLU A 282 12.59 -16.89 13.76
CA GLU A 282 11.52 -17.84 13.49
C GLU A 282 11.37 -18.90 14.60
N TYR A 283 10.18 -19.50 14.74
CA TYR A 283 9.92 -20.58 15.70
C TYR A 283 10.88 -21.75 15.53
N SER A 284 11.24 -22.07 14.30
CA SER A 284 12.22 -23.12 13.97
C SER A 284 13.63 -22.85 14.51
N ALA A 285 13.95 -21.60 14.82
CA ALA A 285 15.18 -21.21 15.51
C ALA A 285 15.05 -21.29 17.05
N GLY A 286 13.88 -21.67 17.57
CA GLY A 286 13.60 -21.80 19.01
C GLY A 286 13.11 -20.49 19.66
N ASP A 287 12.87 -19.45 18.92
CA ASP A 287 12.33 -18.19 19.45
C ASP A 287 10.78 -18.21 19.46
N LEU A 288 10.19 -18.30 20.65
CA LEU A 288 8.74 -18.31 20.82
C LEU A 288 8.13 -16.95 21.10
N ALA A 289 8.93 -15.87 21.11
CA ALA A 289 8.44 -14.51 21.37
C ALA A 289 7.66 -13.96 20.17
N ASP A 290 6.70 -13.09 20.47
CA ASP A 290 5.98 -12.34 19.44
C ASP A 290 6.82 -11.14 18.99
N GLY A 291 6.84 -10.89 17.69
CA GLY A 291 7.62 -9.81 17.10
C GLY A 291 7.60 -9.82 15.58
N TYR A 292 8.54 -9.10 15.03
CA TYR A 292 8.78 -9.07 13.58
C TYR A 292 10.08 -9.79 13.24
N VAL A 293 10.00 -10.69 12.28
CA VAL A 293 11.17 -11.19 11.58
C VAL A 293 11.60 -10.13 10.57
N VAL A 294 12.86 -9.71 10.63
CA VAL A 294 13.38 -8.58 9.84
C VAL A 294 14.57 -9.03 9.02
N TYR A 295 14.48 -8.89 7.71
CA TYR A 295 15.56 -9.23 6.78
C TYR A 295 16.67 -8.15 6.79
N PRO A 296 17.88 -8.49 6.37
CA PRO A 296 18.93 -7.51 6.11
C PRO A 296 18.47 -6.40 5.16
N TYR A 297 19.10 -5.23 5.26
CA TYR A 297 18.87 -4.15 4.29
C TYR A 297 19.27 -4.59 2.89
N ASP A 298 18.38 -4.40 1.93
CA ASP A 298 18.63 -4.65 0.52
C ASP A 298 18.72 -3.33 -0.25
N PRO A 299 19.87 -3.05 -0.88
CA PRO A 299 20.03 -1.84 -1.68
C PRO A 299 19.20 -1.87 -2.98
N ALA A 300 18.74 -3.03 -3.46
CA ALA A 300 17.96 -3.14 -4.69
C ALA A 300 16.62 -2.39 -4.61
N PHE A 301 15.99 -2.40 -3.43
CA PHE A 301 14.76 -1.64 -3.16
C PHE A 301 14.90 -0.62 -2.02
N ALA A 302 16.16 -0.35 -1.58
CA ALA A 302 16.49 0.61 -0.52
C ALA A 302 15.72 0.37 0.78
N GLY A 303 15.49 -0.89 1.16
CA GLY A 303 14.62 -1.23 2.28
C GLY A 303 14.93 -2.55 2.95
N ARG A 304 13.99 -2.99 3.77
CA ARG A 304 14.02 -4.28 4.46
C ARG A 304 12.65 -4.93 4.35
N VAL A 305 12.60 -6.18 3.97
CA VAL A 305 11.42 -7.01 4.17
C VAL A 305 11.28 -7.30 5.67
N SER A 306 10.06 -7.23 6.17
CA SER A 306 9.72 -7.63 7.53
C SER A 306 8.28 -8.12 7.60
N TYR A 307 8.02 -9.07 8.50
CA TYR A 307 6.69 -9.65 8.65
C TYR A 307 6.44 -10.08 10.10
N PRO A 308 5.17 -10.09 10.55
CA PRO A 308 4.81 -10.45 11.90
C PRO A 308 4.90 -11.98 12.12
N LYS A 309 5.38 -12.33 13.29
CA LYS A 309 5.33 -13.65 13.89
C LYS A 309 4.72 -13.48 15.28
N PHE A 310 3.63 -14.17 15.57
CA PHE A 310 2.86 -13.94 16.78
C PHE A 310 2.04 -15.16 17.19
N ARG A 311 1.65 -15.16 18.45
CA ARG A 311 0.68 -16.11 18.98
C ARG A 311 -0.69 -15.46 19.06
N THR A 312 -1.71 -16.08 18.46
CA THR A 312 -3.08 -15.57 18.49
C THR A 312 -3.65 -15.58 19.91
N ASP A 313 -4.75 -14.86 20.14
CA ASP A 313 -5.45 -14.89 21.44
C ASP A 313 -5.99 -16.28 21.78
N LEU A 314 -6.22 -17.13 20.78
CA LEU A 314 -6.65 -18.52 20.95
C LEU A 314 -5.48 -19.49 21.15
N GLY A 315 -4.25 -18.98 21.07
CA GLY A 315 -3.05 -19.73 21.42
C GLY A 315 -2.29 -20.35 20.25
N THR A 316 -2.73 -20.13 19.01
CA THR A 316 -2.07 -20.65 17.81
C THR A 316 -0.82 -19.82 17.48
N TYR A 317 0.28 -20.48 17.22
CA TYR A 317 1.53 -19.84 16.80
C TYR A 317 1.55 -19.63 15.29
N VAL A 318 1.77 -18.41 14.83
CA VAL A 318 1.70 -18.01 13.43
C VAL A 318 2.96 -17.27 13.00
N SER A 319 3.63 -17.77 11.96
CA SER A 319 4.55 -17.00 11.14
C SER A 319 3.84 -16.63 9.84
N LEU A 320 3.75 -15.33 9.52
CA LEU A 320 3.07 -14.92 8.29
C LEU A 320 3.72 -15.53 7.05
N ARG A 321 5.03 -15.78 7.07
CA ARG A 321 5.77 -16.44 5.99
C ARG A 321 5.55 -17.94 5.98
N ASP A 322 5.82 -18.61 7.10
CA ASP A 322 6.00 -20.06 7.14
C ASP A 322 4.71 -20.81 7.49
N GLY A 323 3.69 -20.11 8.01
CA GLY A 323 2.39 -20.70 8.32
C GLY A 323 2.16 -20.95 9.80
N VAL A 324 1.29 -21.91 10.10
CA VAL A 324 0.94 -22.32 11.47
C VAL A 324 2.06 -23.22 12.01
N TRP A 325 2.59 -22.86 13.19
CA TRP A 325 3.61 -23.64 13.86
C TRP A 325 2.99 -24.67 14.79
N ASP A 326 3.30 -25.94 14.58
CA ASP A 326 2.99 -27.02 15.50
C ASP A 326 4.14 -27.24 16.49
N LEU A 327 3.94 -26.79 17.72
CA LEU A 327 4.97 -26.83 18.77
C LEU A 327 5.42 -28.27 19.12
N PRO A 328 4.51 -29.28 19.22
CA PRO A 328 4.89 -30.66 19.49
C PRO A 328 5.79 -31.30 18.42
N SER A 329 5.52 -31.06 17.15
CA SER A 329 6.31 -31.63 16.04
C SER A 329 7.47 -30.75 15.60
N ASN A 330 7.54 -29.49 16.03
CA ASN A 330 8.48 -28.47 15.56
C ASN A 330 8.44 -28.31 14.03
N THR A 331 7.26 -28.22 13.46
CA THR A 331 7.05 -28.05 12.02
C THR A 331 6.07 -26.94 11.71
N TYR A 332 6.22 -26.33 10.55
CA TYR A 332 5.24 -25.40 10.01
C TYR A 332 4.26 -26.11 9.10
N ASP A 333 3.00 -25.70 9.16
CA ASP A 333 1.99 -25.97 8.16
C ASP A 333 1.69 -24.66 7.40
N ARG A 334 2.33 -24.50 6.24
CA ARG A 334 2.19 -23.31 5.40
C ARG A 334 0.83 -23.27 4.72
N ASP A 335 0.30 -24.43 4.35
CA ASP A 335 -0.94 -24.53 3.57
C ASP A 335 -2.17 -24.25 4.44
N ARG A 336 -2.07 -24.49 5.73
CA ARG A 336 -3.12 -24.20 6.69
C ARG A 336 -3.32 -22.71 6.96
N LEU A 337 -2.36 -21.87 6.64
CA LEU A 337 -2.48 -20.41 6.79
C LEU A 337 -3.00 -19.79 5.49
N LYS A 338 -4.13 -19.10 5.55
CA LYS A 338 -4.71 -18.31 4.46
C LYS A 338 -4.67 -16.82 4.79
N LEU A 339 -4.34 -16.02 3.80
CA LEU A 339 -4.30 -14.56 3.92
C LEU A 339 -5.29 -13.93 2.97
N VAL A 340 -6.31 -13.28 3.53
CA VAL A 340 -7.27 -12.46 2.79
C VAL A 340 -6.93 -10.99 3.03
N ASN A 341 -6.55 -10.30 1.97
CA ASN A 341 -6.22 -8.88 2.00
C ASN A 341 -7.48 -8.06 1.68
N MET A 342 -7.96 -7.27 2.64
CA MET A 342 -9.22 -6.52 2.53
C MET A 342 -8.99 -5.02 2.68
N PRO A 343 -8.40 -4.36 1.66
CA PRO A 343 -8.15 -2.92 1.66
C PRO A 343 -9.42 -2.12 1.35
N VAL A 344 -9.41 -0.83 1.72
CA VAL A 344 -10.35 0.17 1.21
C VAL A 344 -9.71 0.95 0.06
N LEU A 345 -10.43 1.11 -1.05
CA LEU A 345 -9.98 1.90 -2.19
C LEU A 345 -10.10 3.40 -1.89
N LYS A 346 -8.99 4.12 -1.91
CA LYS A 346 -8.98 5.54 -1.58
C LYS A 346 -7.82 6.30 -2.19
N SER A 347 -7.99 7.61 -2.40
CA SER A 347 -6.89 8.53 -2.64
C SER A 347 -5.88 8.49 -1.49
N HIS A 348 -4.63 8.68 -1.82
CA HIS A 348 -3.55 8.79 -0.85
C HIS A 348 -2.65 9.99 -1.19
N HIS A 349 -3.26 11.18 -1.11
CA HIS A 349 -2.63 12.45 -1.47
C HIS A 349 -1.23 12.64 -0.88
N ALA A 350 -1.01 12.24 0.35
CA ALA A 350 0.29 12.43 1.01
C ALA A 350 1.37 11.43 0.54
N THR A 351 1.01 10.33 -0.17
CA THR A 351 1.95 9.29 -0.57
C THR A 351 1.38 8.41 -1.69
N TYR A 352 1.96 8.48 -2.88
CA TYR A 352 1.75 7.54 -3.98
C TYR A 352 0.33 7.42 -4.55
N GLY A 353 -0.45 8.47 -4.51
CA GLY A 353 -1.70 8.64 -5.25
C GLY A 353 -2.89 7.82 -4.78
N ALA A 354 -2.75 6.52 -4.60
CA ALA A 354 -3.84 5.62 -4.23
C ALA A 354 -3.43 4.61 -3.14
N THR A 355 -4.41 4.16 -2.35
CA THR A 355 -4.34 2.97 -1.51
C THR A 355 -5.32 1.95 -2.05
N SER A 356 -4.84 0.72 -2.26
CA SER A 356 -5.60 -0.43 -2.68
C SER A 356 -4.84 -1.72 -2.26
N ALA A 357 -4.97 -2.84 -2.96
CA ALA A 357 -4.43 -4.14 -2.55
C ALA A 357 -2.91 -4.13 -2.33
N VAL A 358 -2.12 -3.64 -3.28
CA VAL A 358 -0.65 -3.61 -3.18
C VAL A 358 -0.21 -2.70 -2.04
N LYS A 359 -0.73 -1.46 -1.97
CA LYS A 359 -0.29 -0.54 -0.92
C LYS A 359 -0.74 -0.95 0.49
N ASN A 360 -1.77 -1.78 0.62
CA ASN A 360 -2.20 -2.31 1.91
C ASN A 360 -1.12 -3.18 2.59
N TRP A 361 -0.15 -3.70 1.83
CA TRP A 361 1.01 -4.42 2.35
C TRP A 361 1.95 -3.56 3.21
N MET A 362 1.84 -2.23 3.15
CA MET A 362 2.48 -1.37 4.13
C MET A 362 2.04 -1.66 5.57
N GLY A 363 0.83 -2.19 5.76
CA GLY A 363 0.33 -2.66 7.05
C GLY A 363 0.80 -4.08 7.43
N VAL A 364 1.64 -4.72 6.65
CA VAL A 364 2.36 -5.95 7.00
C VAL A 364 3.75 -5.63 7.52
N ILE A 365 4.45 -4.70 6.86
CA ILE A 365 5.83 -4.33 7.17
C ILE A 365 5.89 -3.49 8.46
N THR A 366 6.88 -3.72 9.33
CA THR A 366 7.10 -2.81 10.45
C THR A 366 7.95 -1.60 10.07
N THR A 367 7.40 -0.40 10.25
CA THR A 367 8.17 0.84 10.14
C THR A 367 9.02 1.12 11.38
N GLY A 368 8.75 0.45 12.50
CA GLY A 368 9.51 0.60 13.73
C GLY A 368 10.93 0.05 13.67
N LEU A 369 11.15 -1.00 12.86
CA LEU A 369 12.43 -1.69 12.68
C LEU A 369 13.00 -1.52 11.26
N SER A 370 12.22 -0.94 10.35
CA SER A 370 12.60 -0.69 8.96
C SER A 370 12.83 0.80 8.73
N THR A 371 13.84 1.12 7.93
CA THR A 371 14.10 2.51 7.54
C THR A 371 13.41 2.84 6.23
N ASN A 372 12.74 3.99 6.15
CA ASN A 372 12.20 4.58 4.91
C ASN A 372 11.27 3.67 4.09
N SER A 373 10.45 2.84 4.73
CA SER A 373 9.56 1.88 4.03
C SER A 373 8.69 2.53 2.94
N HIS A 374 8.14 3.73 3.19
CA HIS A 374 7.38 4.48 2.18
C HIS A 374 8.25 4.93 0.99
N GLY A 375 9.48 5.36 1.22
CA GLY A 375 10.42 5.70 0.15
C GLY A 375 10.81 4.49 -0.71
N SER A 376 10.88 3.32 -0.09
CA SER A 376 11.26 2.06 -0.73
C SER A 376 10.14 1.44 -1.58
N MET A 377 8.88 1.85 -1.41
CA MET A 377 7.76 1.33 -2.20
C MET A 377 7.99 1.47 -3.71
N ARG A 378 8.45 2.65 -4.16
CA ARG A 378 8.72 2.92 -5.57
C ARG A 378 9.81 2.04 -6.19
N TYR A 379 10.55 1.34 -5.36
CA TYR A 379 11.62 0.41 -5.77
C TYR A 379 11.23 -1.05 -5.64
N GLY A 380 9.95 -1.34 -5.32
CA GLY A 380 9.40 -2.69 -5.31
C GLY A 380 9.30 -3.36 -3.94
N LEU A 381 9.57 -2.64 -2.82
CA LEU A 381 9.53 -3.23 -1.47
C LEU A 381 8.26 -4.04 -1.20
N LEU A 382 7.08 -3.59 -1.67
CA LEU A 382 5.82 -4.29 -1.41
C LEU A 382 5.73 -5.60 -2.19
N GLY A 383 6.16 -5.60 -3.46
CA GLY A 383 6.26 -6.81 -4.27
C GLY A 383 7.27 -7.81 -3.68
N GLU A 384 8.46 -7.34 -3.29
CA GLU A 384 9.46 -8.17 -2.61
C GLU A 384 8.92 -8.74 -1.28
N THR A 385 8.12 -7.96 -0.54
CA THR A 385 7.49 -8.47 0.68
C THR A 385 6.49 -9.59 0.37
N MET A 386 5.70 -9.47 -0.69
CA MET A 386 4.80 -10.54 -1.13
C MET A 386 5.56 -11.80 -1.55
N VAL A 387 6.68 -11.66 -2.25
CA VAL A 387 7.53 -12.77 -2.70
C VAL A 387 8.18 -13.48 -1.51
N GLU A 388 8.85 -12.73 -0.66
CA GLU A 388 9.66 -13.28 0.44
C GLU A 388 8.80 -13.81 1.60
N VAL A 389 7.59 -13.30 1.76
CA VAL A 389 6.67 -13.71 2.84
C VAL A 389 5.61 -14.68 2.30
N ARG A 390 4.59 -14.17 1.69
CA ARG A 390 3.55 -14.87 0.91
C ARG A 390 2.67 -13.84 0.22
N PRO A 391 2.22 -14.06 -1.02
CA PRO A 391 1.12 -13.25 -1.57
C PRO A 391 -0.18 -13.55 -0.82
N ALA A 392 -1.17 -12.65 -0.92
CA ALA A 392 -2.51 -12.94 -0.42
C ALA A 392 -3.17 -14.02 -1.28
N ASP A 393 -3.88 -14.95 -0.62
CA ASP A 393 -4.70 -15.97 -1.30
C ASP A 393 -5.89 -15.33 -2.02
N LEU A 394 -6.39 -14.21 -1.47
CA LEU A 394 -7.47 -13.43 -2.05
C LEU A 394 -7.34 -11.95 -1.65
N ASN A 395 -7.55 -11.06 -2.60
CA ASN A 395 -7.73 -9.63 -2.35
C ASN A 395 -9.21 -9.29 -2.58
N ILE A 396 -9.85 -8.65 -1.59
CA ILE A 396 -11.22 -8.12 -1.68
C ILE A 396 -11.14 -6.61 -1.41
N LEU A 397 -11.30 -5.81 -2.46
CA LEU A 397 -11.23 -4.37 -2.36
C LEU A 397 -12.60 -3.82 -1.98
N ASP A 398 -12.65 -3.14 -0.86
CA ASP A 398 -13.78 -2.33 -0.42
C ASP A 398 -13.81 -1.03 -1.22
N ALA A 399 -14.73 -0.94 -2.14
CA ALA A 399 -15.09 0.25 -2.89
C ALA A 399 -16.55 0.67 -2.66
N ILE A 400 -17.12 0.36 -1.50
CA ILE A 400 -18.47 0.78 -1.12
C ILE A 400 -18.49 2.29 -0.93
N TRP A 401 -17.57 2.78 -0.09
CA TRP A 401 -17.26 4.19 0.08
C TRP A 401 -15.78 4.41 -0.19
N ILE A 402 -15.47 5.31 -1.10
CA ILE A 402 -14.10 5.63 -1.46
C ILE A 402 -13.74 7.07 -1.11
N ASN A 403 -12.46 7.37 -0.96
CA ASN A 403 -12.01 8.76 -0.98
C ASN A 403 -11.71 9.18 -2.42
N ALA A 404 -12.69 9.77 -3.08
CA ALA A 404 -12.56 10.26 -4.45
C ALA A 404 -12.23 11.76 -4.49
N ASP A 405 -11.21 12.16 -3.72
CA ASP A 405 -10.64 13.50 -3.72
C ASP A 405 -9.11 13.40 -3.84
N PRO A 406 -8.51 13.79 -4.98
CA PRO A 406 -7.07 13.67 -5.20
C PRO A 406 -6.23 14.63 -4.35
N TYR A 407 -6.86 15.56 -3.64
CA TYR A 407 -6.20 16.54 -2.75
C TYR A 407 -6.25 16.13 -1.28
N THR A 408 -6.94 15.04 -0.94
CA THR A 408 -7.07 14.53 0.42
C THR A 408 -6.72 13.05 0.52
N GLY A 409 -6.72 12.52 1.73
CA GLY A 409 -6.40 11.14 2.03
C GLY A 409 -5.09 11.01 2.82
N PRO A 410 -4.84 9.82 3.36
CA PRO A 410 -5.65 8.60 3.35
C PRO A 410 -6.77 8.59 4.42
N SER A 411 -6.81 9.59 5.30
CA SER A 411 -7.90 9.77 6.28
C SER A 411 -9.13 10.33 5.55
N THR A 412 -10.27 9.66 5.72
CA THR A 412 -11.51 10.03 5.04
C THR A 412 -12.64 10.09 6.06
N SER A 413 -13.23 11.29 6.22
CA SER A 413 -14.40 11.46 7.08
C SER A 413 -15.66 10.92 6.40
N TYR A 414 -16.72 10.69 7.19
CA TYR A 414 -18.03 10.31 6.63
C TYR A 414 -18.54 11.29 5.57
N GLY A 415 -18.42 12.59 5.81
CA GLY A 415 -18.87 13.62 4.88
C GLY A 415 -17.96 13.85 3.67
N GLY A 416 -16.71 13.40 3.73
CA GLY A 416 -15.73 13.51 2.64
C GLY A 416 -15.69 12.31 1.70
N ALA A 417 -16.39 11.22 2.06
CA ALA A 417 -16.38 10.00 1.27
C ALA A 417 -17.34 10.08 0.08
N THR A 418 -17.00 9.37 -0.97
CA THR A 418 -17.82 9.20 -2.18
C THR A 418 -18.36 7.78 -2.21
N ARG A 419 -19.67 7.66 -2.33
CA ARG A 419 -20.33 6.36 -2.40
C ARG A 419 -20.23 5.80 -3.80
N ARG A 420 -19.76 4.53 -3.89
CA ARG A 420 -19.66 3.79 -5.15
C ARG A 420 -20.47 2.51 -5.13
N ASN A 421 -20.63 1.87 -3.97
CA ASN A 421 -21.32 0.59 -3.82
C ASN A 421 -20.77 -0.51 -4.71
N GLU A 422 -19.47 -0.60 -4.77
CA GLU A 422 -18.74 -1.53 -5.60
C GLU A 422 -17.82 -2.41 -4.75
N LEU A 423 -17.62 -3.67 -5.17
CA LEU A 423 -16.61 -4.57 -4.63
C LEU A 423 -15.78 -5.15 -5.77
N VAL A 424 -14.50 -5.35 -5.51
CA VAL A 424 -13.58 -5.98 -6.47
C VAL A 424 -12.83 -7.12 -5.79
N ALA A 425 -12.67 -8.26 -6.48
CA ALA A 425 -11.81 -9.33 -5.98
C ALA A 425 -10.86 -9.83 -7.07
N SER A 426 -9.67 -10.27 -6.64
CA SER A 426 -8.68 -10.93 -7.50
C SER A 426 -7.65 -11.67 -6.64
N THR A 427 -7.04 -12.71 -7.18
CA THR A 427 -5.81 -13.30 -6.63
C THR A 427 -4.56 -12.51 -7.03
N ASP A 428 -4.65 -11.68 -8.07
CA ASP A 428 -3.59 -10.76 -8.52
C ASP A 428 -3.85 -9.34 -7.97
N ALA A 429 -3.06 -8.94 -6.98
CA ALA A 429 -3.19 -7.63 -6.34
C ALA A 429 -2.89 -6.47 -7.31
N VAL A 430 -1.98 -6.67 -8.28
CA VAL A 430 -1.59 -5.65 -9.26
C VAL A 430 -2.73 -5.43 -10.26
N ALA A 431 -3.32 -6.52 -10.78
CA ALA A 431 -4.46 -6.45 -11.68
C ALA A 431 -5.69 -5.81 -11.02
N ALA A 432 -5.95 -6.17 -9.75
CA ALA A 432 -7.01 -5.55 -8.97
C ALA A 432 -6.80 -4.03 -8.83
N ASP A 433 -5.57 -3.60 -8.52
CA ASP A 433 -5.24 -2.19 -8.30
C ASP A 433 -5.34 -1.37 -9.57
N ILE A 434 -4.71 -1.81 -10.67
CA ILE A 434 -4.76 -1.04 -11.93
C ILE A 434 -6.20 -0.94 -12.44
N TRP A 435 -6.99 -2.02 -12.33
CA TRP A 435 -8.37 -2.00 -12.75
C TRP A 435 -9.23 -1.09 -11.85
N ALA A 436 -9.14 -1.22 -10.54
CA ALA A 436 -9.96 -0.45 -9.60
C ALA A 436 -9.64 1.04 -9.62
N VAL A 437 -8.35 1.42 -9.72
CA VAL A 437 -7.98 2.83 -9.84
C VAL A 437 -8.49 3.41 -11.16
N THR A 438 -8.33 2.69 -12.28
CA THR A 438 -8.79 3.14 -13.59
C THR A 438 -10.32 3.22 -13.68
N SER A 439 -11.02 2.21 -13.15
CA SER A 439 -12.47 2.04 -13.41
C SER A 439 -13.36 2.58 -12.29
N ILE A 440 -12.84 2.78 -11.07
CA ILE A 440 -13.63 3.24 -9.92
C ILE A 440 -13.09 4.56 -9.36
N LEU A 441 -11.80 4.63 -9.00
CA LEU A 441 -11.26 5.79 -8.28
C LEU A 441 -11.17 7.03 -9.18
N ILE A 442 -10.59 6.92 -10.37
CA ILE A 442 -10.48 8.05 -11.31
C ILE A 442 -11.86 8.53 -11.79
N PRO A 443 -12.81 7.65 -12.18
CA PRO A 443 -14.18 8.07 -12.43
C PRO A 443 -14.84 8.75 -11.22
N GLY A 444 -14.51 8.33 -10.00
CA GLY A 444 -14.95 9.00 -8.78
C GLY A 444 -14.40 10.43 -8.67
N PHE A 445 -13.11 10.67 -8.97
CA PHE A 445 -12.52 12.01 -9.03
C PHE A 445 -13.25 12.88 -10.05
N LEU A 446 -13.46 12.38 -11.27
CA LEU A 446 -14.14 13.10 -12.33
C LEU A 446 -15.60 13.42 -11.96
N GLY A 447 -16.31 12.47 -11.34
CA GLY A 447 -17.69 12.64 -10.87
C GLY A 447 -17.82 13.72 -9.79
N ASN A 448 -16.77 13.92 -8.99
CA ASN A 448 -16.68 14.98 -7.98
C ASN A 448 -16.17 16.31 -8.55
N GLY A 449 -15.98 16.42 -9.86
CA GLY A 449 -15.55 17.64 -10.54
C GLY A 449 -14.04 17.91 -10.54
N PHE A 450 -13.24 16.97 -10.08
CA PHE A 450 -11.78 17.06 -10.19
C PHE A 450 -11.33 16.65 -11.60
N THR A 451 -10.41 17.40 -12.18
CA THR A 451 -9.86 17.13 -13.52
C THR A 451 -8.33 17.09 -13.47
N PRO A 452 -7.67 16.26 -14.31
CA PRO A 452 -6.21 16.25 -14.39
C PRO A 452 -5.65 17.61 -14.89
N PRO A 453 -4.39 17.95 -14.57
CA PRO A 453 -3.43 17.07 -13.86
C PRO A 453 -3.76 16.97 -12.36
N TRP A 454 -3.58 15.74 -11.84
CA TRP A 454 -3.75 15.51 -10.41
C TRP A 454 -2.59 16.13 -9.62
N PRO A 455 -2.81 16.48 -8.31
CA PRO A 455 -1.70 16.91 -7.46
C PRO A 455 -0.72 15.75 -7.25
N GLN A 456 0.52 16.08 -6.95
CA GLN A 456 1.49 15.08 -6.51
C GLN A 456 1.28 14.76 -5.02
N PRO A 457 1.24 13.49 -4.64
CA PRO A 457 1.38 12.25 -5.42
C PRO A 457 0.24 12.02 -6.42
N ASP A 458 0.62 11.58 -7.60
CA ASP A 458 -0.27 11.40 -8.74
C ASP A 458 -0.85 9.98 -8.83
N ALA A 459 -2.17 9.90 -8.95
CA ALA A 459 -2.90 8.64 -9.08
C ALA A 459 -3.18 8.23 -10.54
N THR A 460 -2.65 8.94 -11.54
CA THR A 460 -2.93 8.69 -12.95
C THR A 460 -2.52 7.28 -13.37
N PRO A 461 -3.45 6.39 -13.76
CA PRO A 461 -3.13 4.99 -14.03
C PRO A 461 -2.45 4.78 -15.39
N ASP A 462 -2.66 5.68 -16.36
CA ASP A 462 -2.10 5.56 -17.71
C ASP A 462 -0.73 6.21 -17.88
N ASP A 463 -0.25 6.93 -16.85
CA ASP A 463 1.08 7.55 -16.86
C ASP A 463 2.09 6.72 -16.06
N PRO A 464 3.03 6.03 -16.72
CA PRO A 464 4.07 5.24 -16.03
C PRO A 464 4.96 6.08 -15.10
N SER A 465 4.95 7.41 -15.23
CA SER A 465 5.70 8.32 -14.36
C SER A 465 4.90 8.77 -13.13
N SER A 466 3.61 8.45 -13.05
CA SER A 466 2.77 8.77 -11.89
C SER A 466 3.26 8.04 -10.64
N ASP A 467 3.04 8.62 -9.47
CA ASP A 467 3.45 8.01 -8.21
C ASP A 467 2.76 6.65 -7.98
N PHE A 468 1.50 6.51 -8.40
CA PHE A 468 0.76 5.24 -8.37
C PHE A 468 1.44 4.17 -9.21
N ARG A 469 1.74 4.47 -10.49
CA ARG A 469 2.34 3.51 -11.40
C ARG A 469 3.76 3.13 -10.99
N GLN A 470 4.54 4.05 -10.44
CA GLN A 470 5.92 3.75 -10.02
C GLN A 470 5.97 2.60 -9.01
N TYR A 471 5.15 2.62 -7.96
CA TYR A 471 5.18 1.53 -6.99
C TYR A 471 4.46 0.27 -7.48
N LEU A 472 3.41 0.42 -8.28
CA LEU A 472 2.67 -0.71 -8.84
C LEU A 472 3.54 -1.52 -9.80
N ASP A 473 4.20 -0.84 -10.76
CA ASP A 473 5.05 -1.46 -11.76
C ASP A 473 6.30 -2.11 -11.13
N ALA A 474 6.87 -1.47 -10.13
CA ALA A 474 7.99 -2.03 -9.37
C ALA A 474 7.57 -3.27 -8.56
N SER A 475 6.38 -3.24 -7.93
CA SER A 475 5.84 -4.40 -7.21
C SER A 475 5.49 -5.56 -8.13
N MET A 476 4.89 -5.26 -9.31
CA MET A 476 4.64 -6.26 -10.34
C MET A 476 5.96 -6.94 -10.79
N SER A 477 6.98 -6.13 -11.04
CA SER A 477 8.27 -6.64 -11.49
C SER A 477 8.93 -7.56 -10.45
N ALA A 478 8.83 -7.22 -9.17
CA ALA A 478 9.30 -8.08 -8.08
C ALA A 478 8.52 -9.40 -8.02
N LEU A 479 7.18 -9.35 -8.12
CA LEU A 479 6.34 -10.54 -8.13
C LEU A 479 6.70 -11.47 -9.29
N ILE A 480 6.84 -10.94 -10.52
CA ILE A 480 7.22 -11.71 -11.71
C ILE A 480 8.61 -12.33 -11.52
N ALA A 481 9.58 -11.58 -11.01
CA ALA A 481 10.92 -12.08 -10.74
C ALA A 481 10.93 -13.21 -9.70
N GLY A 482 10.03 -13.13 -8.70
CA GLY A 482 9.81 -14.16 -7.68
C GLY A 482 8.96 -15.35 -8.15
N GLY A 483 8.56 -15.40 -9.43
CA GLY A 483 7.79 -16.51 -10.00
C GLY A 483 6.28 -16.41 -9.77
N HIS A 484 5.78 -15.27 -9.29
CA HIS A 484 4.36 -14.97 -9.14
C HIS A 484 3.88 -14.13 -10.32
N PRO A 485 3.10 -14.69 -11.26
CA PRO A 485 2.63 -13.92 -12.40
C PRO A 485 1.69 -12.80 -11.94
N ALA A 486 1.88 -11.60 -12.49
CA ALA A 486 1.07 -10.43 -12.21
C ALA A 486 1.00 -9.54 -13.45
N THR A 487 -0.07 -8.74 -13.58
CA THR A 487 -0.23 -7.83 -14.71
C THR A 487 -0.81 -6.48 -14.33
N ASN A 488 -0.22 -5.43 -14.92
CA ASN A 488 -0.76 -4.07 -14.93
C ASN A 488 -1.35 -3.69 -16.30
N ASP A 489 -1.43 -4.64 -17.23
CA ASP A 489 -2.00 -4.46 -18.56
C ASP A 489 -3.49 -4.82 -18.56
N LEU A 490 -4.36 -3.82 -18.70
CA LEU A 490 -5.80 -4.01 -18.72
C LEU A 490 -6.27 -4.97 -19.83
N THR A 491 -5.48 -5.15 -20.90
CA THR A 491 -5.81 -6.11 -21.98
C THR A 491 -5.56 -7.57 -21.58
N GLN A 492 -4.81 -7.79 -20.50
CA GLN A 492 -4.53 -9.11 -19.93
C GLN A 492 -5.44 -9.42 -18.71
N ILE A 493 -6.48 -8.64 -18.49
CA ILE A 493 -7.46 -8.87 -17.44
C ILE A 493 -8.71 -9.51 -18.02
N ASP A 494 -9.07 -10.67 -17.50
CA ASP A 494 -10.37 -11.28 -17.69
C ASP A 494 -11.31 -10.70 -16.62
N LEU A 495 -12.11 -9.71 -17.06
CA LEU A 495 -13.05 -9.03 -16.18
C LEU A 495 -14.39 -9.77 -16.18
N TYR A 496 -14.80 -10.17 -14.99
CA TYR A 496 -16.14 -10.70 -14.71
C TYR A 496 -16.91 -9.66 -13.90
N SER A 497 -18.09 -9.25 -14.37
CA SER A 497 -18.89 -8.21 -13.71
C SER A 497 -20.32 -8.67 -13.50
N ALA A 498 -20.88 -8.29 -12.33
CA ALA A 498 -22.28 -8.49 -12.00
C ALA A 498 -22.86 -7.22 -11.35
N ASP A 499 -24.18 -7.09 -11.44
CA ASP A 499 -24.95 -6.09 -10.73
C ASP A 499 -25.62 -6.78 -9.52
N ALA A 500 -25.31 -6.33 -8.30
CA ALA A 500 -25.86 -6.96 -7.08
C ALA A 500 -27.39 -6.84 -6.98
N THR A 501 -27.99 -5.86 -7.65
CA THR A 501 -29.47 -5.72 -7.70
C THR A 501 -30.12 -6.70 -8.69
N GLY A 502 -29.33 -7.22 -9.63
CA GLY A 502 -29.78 -8.14 -10.69
C GLY A 502 -29.99 -9.58 -10.24
N LEU A 503 -29.67 -9.93 -8.99
CA LEU A 503 -29.97 -11.25 -8.42
C LEU A 503 -31.46 -11.55 -8.21
N ILE A 504 -32.36 -10.65 -8.61
CA ILE A 504 -33.81 -10.94 -8.71
C ILE A 504 -34.10 -11.98 -9.81
N PHE A 505 -33.13 -12.30 -10.66
CA PHE A 505 -33.27 -13.26 -11.77
C PHE A 505 -32.39 -14.51 -11.63
N THR A 506 -32.24 -15.07 -10.42
CA THR A 506 -31.75 -16.46 -10.28
C THR A 506 -32.81 -17.50 -10.59
N ASP A 507 -33.96 -17.08 -11.11
CA ASP A 507 -34.91 -18.00 -11.66
C ASP A 507 -34.65 -18.13 -13.17
N GLY A 508 -34.05 -19.26 -13.48
CA GLY A 508 -33.46 -19.54 -14.77
C GLY A 508 -34.41 -19.34 -15.92
N PHE A 509 -34.11 -18.38 -16.75
CA PHE A 509 -34.46 -18.44 -18.18
C PHE A 509 -33.97 -19.77 -18.82
N GLU A 510 -33.20 -20.56 -18.10
CA GLU A 510 -32.69 -21.86 -18.48
C GLU A 510 -33.80 -22.95 -18.55
N SER A 511 -34.94 -22.78 -17.89
CA SER A 511 -36.07 -23.69 -17.99
C SER A 511 -36.91 -23.48 -19.26
N GLY A 512 -36.75 -22.32 -19.93
CA GLY A 512 -37.53 -21.99 -21.14
C GLY A 512 -39.04 -21.81 -20.89
N ASP A 513 -39.47 -21.73 -19.64
CA ASP A 513 -40.87 -21.53 -19.29
C ASP A 513 -41.09 -20.22 -18.53
N THR A 514 -42.27 -19.64 -18.69
CA THR A 514 -42.68 -18.36 -18.09
C THR A 514 -43.58 -18.55 -16.87
N THR A 515 -43.63 -19.75 -16.29
CA THR A 515 -44.58 -20.09 -15.21
C THR A 515 -44.25 -19.37 -13.88
N ALA A 516 -43.03 -18.94 -13.67
CA ALA A 516 -42.63 -18.13 -12.53
C ALA A 516 -43.17 -16.67 -12.56
N TRP A 517 -43.72 -16.23 -13.71
CA TRP A 517 -44.22 -14.85 -13.91
C TRP A 517 -45.73 -14.70 -13.72
N SER A 518 -46.43 -15.75 -13.26
CA SER A 518 -47.83 -15.67 -12.86
C SER A 518 -47.96 -15.25 -11.40
N GLY A 519 -47.57 -14.03 -11.06
CA GLY A 519 -47.94 -13.36 -9.82
C GLY A 519 -49.31 -12.68 -9.94
N PRO A 520 -49.93 -12.34 -8.78
CA PRO A 520 -51.34 -11.95 -8.71
C PRO A 520 -51.67 -10.67 -9.48
#